data_50e07a0e05ebb11dd2e17d93d9cef2b9
#
_entry.id   50e07a0e05ebb11dd2e17d93d9cef2b9
#
_cell.length_a   1.000
_cell.length_b   1.000
_cell.length_c   1.000
_cell.angle_alpha   90.00
_cell.angle_beta   90.00
_cell.angle_gamma   90.00
#
_symmetry.space_group_name_H-M   'P 1'
#
loop_
_entity.id
_entity.type
_entity.pdbx_description
1 polymer ?
#
loop_
_entity_poly.entity_id
_entity_poly.type
_entity_poly.pdbx_seq_one_letter_code
_entity_poly.pdbx_strand_id
1 'polypeptide(L)'
;IYGLERSDMQLNLFGWTTRFGEALFQSINPLFILLFAPVISMIWLKMGKKQPSLAIKFSIGTLLAGLSYILIGLVGLGYGHTQFSVNWVILSYVICVIGELCLSPTGNSAAVKLAPKAFNAQMMSVWLLTNASAQAINGTLVKLIKPLGQTNYFIFLGTVAIVITLIILVFSPKITKAMKGIH
;
A
#
# COMPACT_ATOMS: atom_id res chain seq x y z
N ILE A 1 -15.64 -3.85 0.51
CA ILE A 1 -16.96 -3.46 1.10
C ILE A 1 -17.22 -1.97 0.85
N TYR A 2 -16.37 -1.02 1.30
CA TYR A 2 -16.61 0.42 1.12
C TYR A 2 -16.82 0.84 -0.34
N GLY A 3 -15.99 0.36 -1.25
CA GLY A 3 -16.13 0.61 -2.67
C GLY A 3 -17.41 0.02 -3.27
N LEU A 4 -17.87 -1.12 -2.74
CA LEU A 4 -19.10 -1.78 -3.18
C LEU A 4 -20.36 -1.07 -2.73
N GLU A 5 -20.34 -0.48 -1.52
CA GLU A 5 -21.50 0.20 -0.94
C GLU A 5 -21.68 1.64 -1.45
N ARG A 6 -20.58 2.33 -1.78
CA ARG A 6 -20.55 3.76 -2.05
C ARG A 6 -20.18 4.14 -3.48
N SER A 7 -19.71 3.21 -4.31
CA SER A 7 -19.44 3.48 -5.72
C SER A 7 -20.61 3.07 -6.60
N ASP A 8 -20.86 3.88 -7.62
CA ASP A 8 -21.69 3.45 -8.74
C ASP A 8 -20.94 2.34 -9.46
N MET A 9 -21.46 1.11 -9.37
CA MET A 9 -20.82 -0.11 -9.91
C MET A 9 -20.74 -0.14 -11.44
N GLN A 10 -20.96 1.00 -12.10
CA GLN A 10 -20.86 1.13 -13.55
C GLN A 10 -19.49 1.69 -13.93
N LEU A 11 -18.69 0.89 -14.57
CA LEU A 11 -17.41 1.33 -15.13
C LEU A 11 -17.67 1.86 -16.54
N ASN A 12 -17.51 3.17 -16.69
CA ASN A 12 -17.53 3.82 -18.00
C ASN A 12 -16.08 3.97 -18.52
N LEU A 13 -15.56 2.93 -19.14
CA LEU A 13 -14.28 2.96 -19.85
C LEU A 13 -14.54 2.94 -21.35
N PHE A 14 -14.19 4.03 -22.04
CA PHE A 14 -14.28 4.13 -23.52
C PHE A 14 -15.64 3.77 -24.11
N GLY A 15 -16.76 4.08 -23.41
CA GLY A 15 -18.11 3.80 -23.91
C GLY A 15 -18.64 2.39 -23.60
N TRP A 16 -17.89 1.56 -22.88
CA TRP A 16 -18.34 0.25 -22.39
C TRP A 16 -18.78 0.38 -20.94
N THR A 17 -20.05 0.07 -20.66
CA THR A 17 -20.62 0.04 -19.31
C THR A 17 -20.63 -1.40 -18.83
N THR A 18 -19.78 -1.73 -17.85
CA THR A 18 -19.76 -3.05 -17.20
C THR A 18 -20.07 -2.90 -15.72
N ARG A 19 -20.92 -3.75 -15.16
CA ARG A 19 -21.16 -3.79 -13.72
C ARG A 19 -20.05 -4.59 -13.02
N PHE A 20 -19.39 -3.96 -12.04
CA PHE A 20 -18.40 -4.61 -11.21
C PHE A 20 -19.07 -5.42 -10.11
N GLY A 21 -18.92 -6.75 -10.16
CA GLY A 21 -19.31 -7.63 -9.06
C GLY A 21 -18.22 -7.72 -7.97
N GLU A 22 -18.56 -8.20 -6.78
CA GLU A 22 -17.64 -8.37 -5.65
C GLU A 22 -16.37 -9.17 -6.02
N ALA A 23 -16.51 -10.23 -6.83
CA ALA A 23 -15.40 -11.06 -7.28
C ALA A 23 -14.37 -10.27 -8.13
N LEU A 24 -14.84 -9.33 -8.96
CA LEU A 24 -13.97 -8.48 -9.75
C LEU A 24 -13.16 -7.52 -8.86
N PHE A 25 -13.77 -6.93 -7.83
CA PHE A 25 -13.04 -6.09 -6.88
C PHE A 25 -11.91 -6.84 -6.16
N GLN A 26 -12.14 -8.09 -5.78
CA GLN A 26 -11.11 -8.91 -5.16
C GLN A 26 -9.97 -9.27 -6.13
N SER A 27 -10.28 -9.40 -7.42
CA SER A 27 -9.32 -9.74 -8.47
C SER A 27 -8.49 -8.55 -8.96
N ILE A 28 -8.92 -7.31 -8.68
CA ILE A 28 -8.21 -6.08 -9.11
C ILE A 28 -6.81 -6.03 -8.51
N ASN A 29 -6.66 -6.33 -7.22
CA ASN A 29 -5.36 -6.25 -6.55
C ASN A 29 -4.31 -7.22 -7.17
N PRO A 30 -4.57 -8.54 -7.26
CA PRO A 30 -3.66 -9.46 -7.92
C PRO A 30 -3.35 -9.11 -9.38
N LEU A 31 -4.38 -8.63 -10.11
CA LEU A 31 -4.21 -8.20 -11.50
C LEU A 31 -3.22 -7.04 -11.62
N PHE A 32 -3.38 -6.01 -10.79
CA PHE A 32 -2.48 -4.85 -10.81
C PHE A 32 -1.08 -5.21 -10.33
N ILE A 33 -0.94 -6.11 -9.35
CA ILE A 33 0.37 -6.63 -8.95
C ILE A 33 1.05 -7.29 -10.16
N LEU A 34 0.34 -8.15 -10.89
CA LEU A 34 0.88 -8.83 -12.07
C LEU A 34 1.33 -7.86 -13.16
N LEU A 35 0.55 -6.80 -13.40
CA LEU A 35 0.85 -5.79 -14.43
C LEU A 35 1.98 -4.85 -14.03
N PHE A 36 1.99 -4.37 -12.79
CA PHE A 36 2.94 -3.34 -12.35
C PHE A 36 4.25 -3.90 -11.77
N ALA A 37 4.28 -5.15 -11.29
CA ALA A 37 5.50 -5.73 -10.74
C ALA A 37 6.68 -5.75 -11.73
N PRO A 38 6.51 -6.15 -13.01
CA PRO A 38 7.58 -6.07 -13.99
C PRO A 38 8.06 -4.62 -14.23
N VAL A 39 7.12 -3.67 -14.26
CA VAL A 39 7.42 -2.25 -14.52
C VAL A 39 8.25 -1.67 -13.36
N ILE A 40 7.79 -1.86 -12.13
CA ILE A 40 8.51 -1.39 -10.92
C ILE A 40 9.87 -2.06 -10.82
N SER A 41 9.95 -3.37 -11.10
CA SER A 41 11.21 -4.10 -11.10
C SER A 41 12.20 -3.55 -12.14
N MET A 42 11.73 -3.25 -13.36
CA MET A 42 12.55 -2.63 -14.41
C MET A 42 13.04 -1.23 -14.01
N ILE A 43 12.21 -0.43 -13.34
CA ILE A 43 12.60 0.89 -12.82
C ILE A 43 13.79 0.74 -11.85
N TRP A 44 13.67 -0.17 -10.88
CA TRP A 44 14.75 -0.39 -9.91
C TRP A 44 16.02 -0.92 -10.59
N LEU A 45 15.89 -1.85 -11.55
CA LEU A 45 17.05 -2.38 -12.29
C LEU A 45 17.77 -1.30 -13.10
N LYS A 46 17.01 -0.42 -13.80
CA LYS A 46 17.60 0.70 -14.57
C LYS A 46 18.32 1.72 -13.70
N MET A 47 17.88 1.93 -12.47
CA MET A 47 18.54 2.84 -11.53
C MET A 47 19.91 2.30 -11.05
N GLY A 48 20.16 1.00 -11.12
CA GLY A 48 21.43 0.38 -10.77
C GLY A 48 22.01 0.90 -9.45
N LYS A 49 23.20 1.50 -9.48
CA LYS A 49 23.87 2.06 -8.29
C LYS A 49 23.21 3.33 -7.72
N LYS A 50 22.28 3.95 -8.44
CA LYS A 50 21.53 5.13 -7.99
C LYS A 50 20.23 4.78 -7.29
N GLN A 51 20.01 3.51 -6.98
CA GLN A 51 18.80 3.09 -6.26
C GLN A 51 18.72 3.78 -4.90
N PRO A 52 17.52 4.25 -4.49
CA PRO A 52 17.34 4.79 -3.16
C PRO A 52 17.58 3.73 -2.09
N SER A 53 18.01 4.17 -0.92
CA SER A 53 18.21 3.26 0.23
C SER A 53 16.91 2.53 0.58
N LEU A 54 17.07 1.39 1.24
CA LEU A 54 15.94 0.57 1.68
C LEU A 54 14.92 1.38 2.47
N ALA A 55 15.38 2.25 3.39
CA ALA A 55 14.50 3.12 4.17
C ALA A 55 13.68 4.09 3.30
N ILE A 56 14.28 4.62 2.22
CA ILE A 56 13.58 5.51 1.29
C ILE A 56 12.54 4.73 0.48
N LYS A 57 12.84 3.51 0.03
CA LYS A 57 11.87 2.64 -0.66
C LYS A 57 10.66 2.34 0.22
N PHE A 58 10.91 2.05 1.51
CA PHE A 58 9.83 1.88 2.49
C PHE A 58 9.00 3.15 2.66
N SER A 59 9.66 4.31 2.75
CA SER A 59 8.95 5.60 2.86
C SER A 59 8.09 5.89 1.64
N ILE A 60 8.58 5.62 0.44
CA ILE A 60 7.79 5.78 -0.79
C ILE A 60 6.56 4.87 -0.77
N GLY A 61 6.74 3.60 -0.40
CA GLY A 61 5.64 2.64 -0.35
C GLY A 61 4.57 3.02 0.67
N THR A 62 4.97 3.38 1.90
CA THR A 62 4.03 3.83 2.95
C THR A 62 3.36 5.15 2.61
N LEU A 63 4.07 6.08 1.94
CA LEU A 63 3.50 7.33 1.46
C LEU A 63 2.39 7.09 0.44
N LEU A 64 2.66 6.26 -0.56
CA LEU A 64 1.68 5.93 -1.60
C LEU A 64 0.45 5.24 -1.02
N ALA A 65 0.64 4.30 -0.08
CA ALA A 65 -0.46 3.67 0.64
C ALA A 65 -1.28 4.72 1.43
N GLY A 66 -0.62 5.63 2.15
CA GLY A 66 -1.29 6.71 2.87
C GLY A 66 -2.08 7.64 1.96
N LEU A 67 -1.49 8.03 0.83
CA LEU A 67 -2.15 8.87 -0.18
C LEU A 67 -3.37 8.17 -0.80
N SER A 68 -3.31 6.86 -1.03
CA SER A 68 -4.45 6.10 -1.56
C SER A 68 -5.64 6.12 -0.60
N TYR A 69 -5.40 5.99 0.71
CA TYR A 69 -6.44 6.07 1.73
C TYR A 69 -7.00 7.49 1.88
N ILE A 70 -6.15 8.51 1.86
CA ILE A 70 -6.61 9.91 1.89
C ILE A 70 -7.46 10.22 0.66
N LEU A 71 -7.03 9.79 -0.52
CA LEU A 71 -7.77 10.02 -1.76
C LEU A 71 -9.20 9.49 -1.66
N ILE A 72 -9.38 8.24 -1.25
CA ILE A 72 -10.72 7.65 -1.13
C ILE A 72 -11.54 8.32 0.00
N GLY A 73 -10.88 8.73 1.08
CA GLY A 73 -11.50 9.49 2.15
C GLY A 73 -11.98 10.87 1.69
N LEU A 74 -11.16 11.62 0.95
CA LEU A 74 -11.54 12.95 0.41
C LEU A 74 -12.67 12.85 -0.63
N VAL A 75 -12.61 11.85 -1.51
CA VAL A 75 -13.70 11.56 -2.45
C VAL A 75 -15.00 11.30 -1.67
N GLY A 76 -14.93 10.48 -0.61
CA GLY A 76 -16.09 10.23 0.25
C GLY A 76 -16.65 11.47 0.94
N LEU A 77 -15.80 12.44 1.30
CA LEU A 77 -16.23 13.75 1.83
C LEU A 77 -16.90 14.60 0.77
N GLY A 78 -16.29 14.69 -0.43
CA GLY A 78 -16.80 15.54 -1.51
C GLY A 78 -18.18 15.10 -2.03
N TYR A 79 -18.41 13.80 -2.10
CA TYR A 79 -19.71 13.25 -2.54
C TYR A 79 -20.71 13.08 -1.40
N GLY A 80 -20.35 13.30 -0.13
CA GLY A 80 -21.22 13.19 1.02
C GLY A 80 -21.90 11.82 1.11
N HIS A 81 -23.24 11.78 0.98
CA HIS A 81 -24.04 10.55 0.97
C HIS A 81 -24.34 10.01 -0.42
N THR A 82 -23.95 10.71 -1.50
CA THR A 82 -24.16 10.28 -2.88
C THR A 82 -23.12 9.23 -3.28
N GLN A 83 -23.46 8.43 -4.30
CA GLN A 83 -22.50 7.47 -4.87
C GLN A 83 -21.46 8.21 -5.71
N PHE A 84 -20.22 7.77 -5.63
CA PHE A 84 -19.14 8.27 -6.46
C PHE A 84 -18.71 7.23 -7.50
N SER A 85 -18.07 7.70 -8.58
CA SER A 85 -17.63 6.83 -9.66
C SER A 85 -16.63 5.77 -9.16
N VAL A 86 -16.80 4.53 -9.60
CA VAL A 86 -15.88 3.41 -9.34
C VAL A 86 -14.44 3.72 -9.77
N ASN A 87 -14.26 4.65 -10.72
CA ASN A 87 -12.94 5.05 -11.20
C ASN A 87 -12.04 5.59 -10.07
N TRP A 88 -12.60 6.29 -9.07
CA TRP A 88 -11.87 6.76 -7.89
C TRP A 88 -11.37 5.60 -7.03
N VAL A 89 -12.19 4.54 -6.91
CA VAL A 89 -11.78 3.33 -6.19
C VAL A 89 -10.64 2.64 -6.91
N ILE A 90 -10.75 2.48 -8.23
CA ILE A 90 -9.69 1.87 -9.06
C ILE A 90 -8.40 2.68 -8.96
N LEU A 91 -8.48 4.02 -9.06
CA LEU A 91 -7.31 4.89 -8.92
C LEU A 91 -6.64 4.73 -7.55
N SER A 92 -7.42 4.69 -6.49
CA SER A 92 -6.92 4.43 -5.13
C SER A 92 -6.21 3.07 -5.05
N TYR A 93 -6.81 2.02 -5.63
CA TYR A 93 -6.18 0.69 -5.71
C TYR A 93 -4.86 0.70 -6.46
N VAL A 94 -4.79 1.37 -7.62
CA VAL A 94 -3.54 1.50 -8.40
C VAL A 94 -2.43 2.13 -7.55
N ILE A 95 -2.72 3.23 -6.88
CA ILE A 95 -1.76 3.92 -6.01
C ILE A 95 -1.31 3.00 -4.86
N CYS A 96 -2.26 2.30 -4.23
CA CYS A 96 -1.99 1.38 -3.14
C CYS A 96 -1.09 0.23 -3.59
N VAL A 97 -1.37 -0.40 -4.74
CA VAL A 97 -0.59 -1.52 -5.30
C VAL A 97 0.83 -1.09 -5.66
N ILE A 98 1.01 0.11 -6.23
CA ILE A 98 2.35 0.64 -6.50
C ILE A 98 3.13 0.81 -5.17
N GLY A 99 2.47 1.30 -4.13
CA GLY A 99 3.05 1.38 -2.78
C GLY A 99 3.45 0.00 -2.24
N GLU A 100 2.58 -0.98 -2.37
CA GLU A 100 2.81 -2.37 -1.95
C GLU A 100 3.99 -3.00 -2.69
N LEU A 101 4.10 -2.78 -3.99
CA LEU A 101 5.21 -3.27 -4.82
C LEU A 101 6.56 -2.61 -4.45
N CYS A 102 6.55 -1.42 -3.88
CA CYS A 102 7.74 -0.82 -3.31
C CYS A 102 8.13 -1.44 -1.96
N LEU A 103 7.15 -1.85 -1.14
CA LEU A 103 7.36 -2.39 0.20
C LEU A 103 7.72 -3.87 0.22
N SER A 104 6.90 -4.71 -0.41
CA SER A 104 6.96 -6.17 -0.24
C SER A 104 8.25 -6.79 -0.75
N PRO A 105 8.72 -6.54 -1.99
CA PRO A 105 9.99 -7.08 -2.47
C PRO A 105 11.19 -6.55 -1.69
N THR A 106 11.10 -5.27 -1.29
CA THR A 106 12.17 -4.60 -0.52
C THR A 106 12.29 -5.19 0.88
N GLY A 107 11.16 -5.45 1.55
CA GLY A 107 11.14 -6.06 2.88
C GLY A 107 11.64 -7.51 2.87
N ASN A 108 11.20 -8.31 1.90
CA ASN A 108 11.69 -9.68 1.71
C ASN A 108 13.21 -9.70 1.49
N SER A 109 13.71 -8.83 0.62
CA SER A 109 15.15 -8.71 0.35
C SER A 109 15.94 -8.26 1.58
N ALA A 110 15.39 -7.32 2.36
CA ALA A 110 16.01 -6.85 3.59
C ALA A 110 16.09 -7.95 4.64
N ALA A 111 15.02 -8.69 4.86
CA ALA A 111 14.98 -9.78 5.82
C ALA A 111 16.08 -10.82 5.57
N VAL A 112 16.32 -11.14 4.29
CA VAL A 112 17.37 -12.11 3.92
C VAL A 112 18.77 -11.48 3.95
N LYS A 113 18.95 -10.26 3.42
CA LYS A 113 20.28 -9.64 3.30
C LYS A 113 20.86 -9.16 4.63
N LEU A 114 20.02 -8.72 5.57
CA LEU A 114 20.45 -8.24 6.90
C LEU A 114 20.70 -9.37 7.89
N ALA A 115 20.19 -10.57 7.60
CA ALA A 115 20.38 -11.73 8.47
C ALA A 115 21.77 -12.35 8.29
N PRO A 116 22.40 -12.80 9.38
CA PRO A 116 23.54 -13.73 9.28
C PRO A 116 23.12 -14.98 8.50
N LYS A 117 24.02 -15.53 7.68
CA LYS A 117 23.72 -16.68 6.77
C LYS A 117 23.03 -17.85 7.50
N ALA A 118 23.42 -18.12 8.74
CA ALA A 118 22.86 -19.20 9.55
C ALA A 118 21.39 -18.95 10.01
N PHE A 119 20.90 -17.70 9.95
CA PHE A 119 19.60 -17.29 10.48
C PHE A 119 18.64 -16.73 9.41
N ASN A 120 18.97 -16.85 8.12
CA ASN A 120 18.14 -16.30 7.04
C ASN A 120 16.69 -16.79 7.09
N ALA A 121 16.48 -18.09 7.32
CA ALA A 121 15.13 -18.66 7.41
C ALA A 121 14.33 -18.11 8.58
N GLN A 122 14.99 -17.93 9.73
CA GLN A 122 14.36 -17.38 10.93
C GLN A 122 13.98 -15.91 10.74
N MET A 123 14.86 -15.10 10.13
CA MET A 123 14.56 -13.70 9.83
C MET A 123 13.42 -13.57 8.83
N MET A 124 13.34 -14.47 7.84
CA MET A 124 12.20 -14.51 6.93
C MET A 124 10.91 -14.88 7.67
N SER A 125 10.96 -15.81 8.61
CA SER A 125 9.79 -16.15 9.45
C SER A 125 9.35 -14.96 10.32
N VAL A 126 10.29 -14.20 10.88
CA VAL A 126 9.98 -12.96 11.61
C VAL A 126 9.31 -11.94 10.69
N TRP A 127 9.81 -11.78 9.48
CA TRP A 127 9.18 -10.89 8.47
C TRP A 127 7.74 -11.31 8.15
N LEU A 128 7.49 -12.60 7.94
CA LEU A 128 6.14 -13.12 7.73
C LEU A 128 5.25 -12.94 8.96
N LEU A 129 5.80 -13.08 10.17
CA LEU A 129 5.07 -12.82 11.40
C LEU A 129 4.67 -11.35 11.54
N THR A 130 5.49 -10.40 11.10
CA THR A 130 5.09 -8.97 11.08
C THR A 130 3.91 -8.73 10.16
N ASN A 131 3.85 -9.40 9.00
CA ASN A 131 2.70 -9.33 8.10
C ASN A 131 1.42 -9.91 8.76
N ALA A 132 1.53 -11.05 9.42
CA ALA A 132 0.41 -11.65 10.15
C ALA A 132 -0.08 -10.74 11.29
N SER A 133 0.86 -10.13 12.04
CA SER A 133 0.54 -9.17 13.11
C SER A 133 -0.15 -7.92 12.55
N ALA A 134 0.31 -7.40 11.41
CA ALA A 134 -0.31 -6.28 10.74
C ALA A 134 -1.76 -6.59 10.33
N GLN A 135 -2.03 -7.79 9.84
CA GLN A 135 -3.39 -8.23 9.49
C GLN A 135 -4.30 -8.31 10.74
N ALA A 136 -3.78 -8.81 11.86
CA ALA A 136 -4.51 -8.88 13.12
C ALA A 136 -4.87 -7.48 13.65
N ILE A 137 -3.89 -6.54 13.61
CA ILE A 137 -4.09 -5.14 13.99
C ILE A 137 -5.14 -4.51 13.06
N ASN A 138 -5.04 -4.72 11.76
CA ASN A 138 -5.98 -4.18 10.77
C ASN A 138 -7.40 -4.68 11.02
N GLY A 139 -7.58 -5.97 11.32
CA GLY A 139 -8.86 -6.54 11.72
C GLY A 139 -9.46 -5.88 12.98
N THR A 140 -8.62 -5.39 13.89
CA THR A 140 -9.07 -4.64 15.07
C THR A 140 -9.42 -3.20 14.71
N LEU A 141 -8.61 -2.55 13.87
CA LEU A 141 -8.84 -1.18 13.42
C LEU A 141 -10.15 -1.02 12.65
N VAL A 142 -10.60 -2.05 11.93
CA VAL A 142 -11.89 -2.05 11.22
C VAL A 142 -13.07 -1.75 12.17
N LYS A 143 -12.96 -2.09 13.45
CA LYS A 143 -13.98 -1.77 14.47
C LYS A 143 -14.18 -0.25 14.65
N LEU A 144 -13.17 0.55 14.32
CA LEU A 144 -13.25 2.02 14.38
C LEU A 144 -14.14 2.64 13.28
N ILE A 145 -14.54 1.86 12.28
CA ILE A 145 -15.47 2.34 11.25
C ILE A 145 -16.81 2.76 11.87
N LYS A 146 -17.31 2.01 12.87
CA LYS A 146 -18.59 2.33 13.50
C LYS A 146 -18.61 3.70 14.19
N PRO A 147 -17.64 4.06 15.07
CA PRO A 147 -17.65 5.35 15.75
C PRO A 147 -17.18 6.52 14.87
N LEU A 148 -16.27 6.32 13.92
CA LEU A 148 -15.68 7.38 13.09
C LEU A 148 -16.46 7.64 11.80
N GLY A 149 -17.24 6.67 11.35
CA GLY A 149 -17.78 6.65 9.99
C GLY A 149 -16.73 6.23 8.96
N GLN A 150 -17.19 5.67 7.85
CA GLN A 150 -16.31 5.09 6.83
C GLN A 150 -15.30 6.10 6.26
N THR A 151 -15.78 7.30 5.93
CA THR A 151 -14.96 8.35 5.32
C THR A 151 -13.84 8.82 6.24
N ASN A 152 -14.16 9.16 7.49
CA ASN A 152 -13.17 9.62 8.46
C ASN A 152 -12.19 8.51 8.85
N TYR A 153 -12.62 7.25 8.82
CA TYR A 153 -11.75 6.10 9.03
C TYR A 153 -10.62 6.03 7.99
N PHE A 154 -10.93 6.22 6.71
CA PHE A 154 -9.91 6.22 5.65
C PHE A 154 -8.96 7.42 5.78
N ILE A 155 -9.46 8.60 6.09
CA ILE A 155 -8.61 9.78 6.36
C ILE A 155 -7.71 9.52 7.56
N PHE A 156 -8.21 8.94 8.62
CA PHE A 156 -7.43 8.58 9.81
C PHE A 156 -6.30 7.61 9.45
N LEU A 157 -6.59 6.50 8.74
CA LEU A 157 -5.57 5.54 8.31
C LEU A 157 -4.52 6.17 7.42
N GLY A 158 -4.95 7.01 6.46
CA GLY A 158 -4.03 7.70 5.57
C GLY A 158 -3.12 8.69 6.32
N THR A 159 -3.67 9.41 7.29
CA THR A 159 -2.90 10.33 8.14
C THR A 159 -1.86 9.57 8.98
N VAL A 160 -2.26 8.46 9.60
CA VAL A 160 -1.34 7.60 10.35
C VAL A 160 -0.20 7.09 9.45
N ALA A 161 -0.51 6.64 8.23
CA ALA A 161 0.50 6.17 7.29
C ALA A 161 1.48 7.30 6.89
N ILE A 162 1.01 8.52 6.69
CA ILE A 162 1.88 9.68 6.40
C ILE A 162 2.76 10.01 7.60
N VAL A 163 2.24 10.00 8.82
CA VAL A 163 3.05 10.23 10.04
C VAL A 163 4.14 9.17 10.15
N ILE A 164 3.82 7.89 9.94
CA ILE A 164 4.81 6.81 9.92
C ILE A 164 5.87 7.06 8.83
N THR A 165 5.45 7.49 7.64
CA THR A 165 6.38 7.83 6.55
C THR A 165 7.36 8.93 6.97
N LEU A 166 6.89 10.01 7.60
CA LEU A 166 7.73 11.10 8.09
C LEU A 166 8.72 10.61 9.15
N ILE A 167 8.29 9.75 10.06
CA ILE A 167 9.17 9.14 11.05
C ILE A 167 10.28 8.33 10.35
N ILE A 168 9.93 7.46 9.39
CA ILE A 168 10.91 6.68 8.64
C ILE A 168 11.89 7.58 7.90
N LEU A 169 11.43 8.66 7.27
CA LEU A 169 12.29 9.62 6.57
C LEU A 169 13.28 10.31 7.50
N VAL A 170 12.84 10.76 8.67
CA VAL A 170 13.71 11.38 9.68
C VAL A 170 14.78 10.40 10.17
N PHE A 171 14.44 9.13 10.35
CA PHE A 171 15.39 8.10 10.77
C PHE A 171 16.17 7.46 9.62
N SER A 172 15.79 7.71 8.37
CA SER A 172 16.43 7.12 7.17
C SER A 172 17.96 7.22 7.16
N PRO A 173 18.60 8.37 7.47
CA PRO A 173 20.06 8.46 7.45
C PRO A 173 20.73 7.58 8.52
N LYS A 174 20.09 7.45 9.70
CA LYS A 174 20.59 6.57 10.78
C LYS A 174 20.46 5.10 10.39
N ILE A 175 19.30 4.71 9.82
CA ILE A 175 19.03 3.35 9.35
C ILE A 175 20.04 2.97 8.25
N THR A 176 20.24 3.84 7.27
CA THR A 176 21.17 3.58 6.16
C THR A 176 22.62 3.41 6.66
N LYS A 177 23.05 4.22 7.65
CA LYS A 177 24.37 4.05 8.28
C LYS A 177 24.50 2.72 9.04
N ALA A 178 23.45 2.30 9.74
CA ALA A 178 23.44 1.03 10.49
C ALA A 178 23.52 -0.18 9.56
N MET A 179 23.00 -0.07 8.34
CA MET A 179 22.99 -1.15 7.34
C MET A 179 24.34 -1.35 6.62
N LYS A 180 25.40 -0.53 6.93
CA LYS A 180 26.77 -0.67 6.42
C LYS A 180 26.89 -1.00 4.90
N GLY A 181 26.13 -0.27 4.06
CA GLY A 181 26.26 -0.38 2.60
C GLY A 181 25.52 -1.56 1.95
N ILE A 182 24.58 -2.18 2.64
CA ILE A 182 23.61 -3.10 2.03
C ILE A 182 22.56 -2.27 1.29
N HIS A 183 22.59 -2.34 -0.04
CA HIS A 183 21.67 -1.63 -0.96
C HIS A 183 20.68 -2.60 -1.60
#